data_6e6385f5f8fb9f1f621946ba2b4a91ef
#
_entry.id   6e6385f5f8fb9f1f621946ba2b4a91ef
#
_cell.length_a   1.000
_cell.length_b   1.000
_cell.length_c   1.000
_cell.angle_alpha   90.00
_cell.angle_beta   90.00
_cell.angle_gamma   90.00
#
_symmetry.space_group_name_H-M   'P 1'
#
loop_
_entity.id
_entity.type
_entity.pdbx_description
1 polymer ?
#
loop_
_entity_poly.entity_id
_entity_poly.type
_entity_poly.pdbx_seq_one_letter_code
_entity_poly.pdbx_strand_id
1 'polypeptide(L)'
;MRRWSETCVGSMGFDPSTVRRAFKRHFGMTFLEMARHRRLRHSAEVLAKGDNVIEAQLSAGFESPSAFRAAFAKLMGRAPGEFADNALLRASWIDTPIGAMVTICDATQVHLLEFPERKGLAREVQQLFQFSKGQLGFGRFALTDRVQAQLTEFFAGRRRKFELPLALHGTDFSKTVWRALQDIPAGQTRSYAQLAQSIARPTAMRAVARANGANQIAIVLPCHRVIGADGTLTGYAGGLWRKRKLIELERAYAEASSSLNARLASS
;
A
#
# COMPACT_ATOMS: atom_id res chain seq x y z
N MET A 1 17.47 -16.53 4.44
CA MET A 1 16.81 -16.06 3.19
C MET A 1 17.83 -15.80 2.10
N ARG A 2 17.60 -16.25 0.83
CA ARG A 2 18.61 -16.11 -0.26
C ARG A 2 18.84 -14.63 -0.57
N ARG A 3 20.11 -14.18 -0.56
CA ARG A 3 20.51 -12.83 -0.95
C ARG A 3 20.57 -12.75 -2.48
N TRP A 4 19.74 -11.94 -3.08
CA TRP A 4 19.78 -11.65 -4.51
C TRP A 4 20.85 -10.60 -4.81
N SER A 5 21.64 -10.84 -5.85
CA SER A 5 22.68 -9.93 -6.36
C SER A 5 22.62 -9.90 -7.89
N GLU A 6 23.31 -8.94 -8.50
CA GLU A 6 23.47 -8.93 -9.96
C GLU A 6 24.20 -10.19 -10.46
N THR A 7 25.16 -10.70 -9.67
CA THR A 7 25.85 -11.98 -9.96
C THR A 7 24.86 -13.15 -10.02
N CYS A 8 23.88 -13.21 -9.09
CA CYS A 8 22.84 -14.25 -9.14
C CYS A 8 21.99 -14.17 -10.41
N VAL A 9 21.71 -12.97 -10.91
CA VAL A 9 20.96 -12.78 -12.15
C VAL A 9 21.79 -13.23 -13.36
N GLY A 10 23.08 -12.87 -13.39
CA GLY A 10 24.03 -13.31 -14.40
C GLY A 10 24.18 -14.84 -14.46
N SER A 11 24.27 -15.49 -13.30
CA SER A 11 24.38 -16.98 -13.26
C SER A 11 23.11 -17.71 -13.72
N MET A 12 21.97 -17.00 -13.83
CA MET A 12 20.72 -17.51 -14.43
C MET A 12 20.61 -17.26 -15.94
N GLY A 13 21.67 -16.73 -16.56
CA GLY A 13 21.72 -16.46 -18.01
C GLY A 13 21.07 -15.11 -18.41
N PHE A 14 20.76 -14.24 -17.47
CA PHE A 14 20.18 -12.94 -17.78
C PHE A 14 21.20 -11.81 -17.62
N ASP A 15 21.18 -10.83 -18.52
CA ASP A 15 21.94 -9.59 -18.34
C ASP A 15 21.35 -8.75 -17.19
N PRO A 16 22.13 -8.49 -16.10
CA PRO A 16 21.64 -7.76 -14.94
C PRO A 16 21.14 -6.34 -15.25
N SER A 17 21.75 -5.68 -16.25
CA SER A 17 21.34 -4.31 -16.64
C SER A 17 19.98 -4.30 -17.33
N THR A 18 19.72 -5.30 -18.15
CA THR A 18 18.44 -5.50 -18.84
C THR A 18 17.34 -5.84 -17.83
N VAL A 19 17.60 -6.75 -16.88
CA VAL A 19 16.65 -7.09 -15.81
C VAL A 19 16.35 -5.85 -14.96
N ARG A 20 17.36 -5.09 -14.56
CA ARG A 20 17.19 -3.86 -13.79
C ARG A 20 16.30 -2.84 -14.51
N ARG A 21 16.55 -2.60 -15.82
CA ARG A 21 15.73 -1.69 -16.64
C ARG A 21 14.29 -2.19 -16.78
N ALA A 22 14.09 -3.48 -17.03
CA ALA A 22 12.78 -4.07 -17.16
C ALA A 22 11.96 -3.94 -15.85
N PHE A 23 12.56 -4.27 -14.69
CA PHE A 23 11.92 -4.12 -13.40
C PHE A 23 11.56 -2.65 -13.11
N LYS A 24 12.50 -1.73 -13.36
CA LYS A 24 12.24 -0.30 -13.13
C LYS A 24 11.12 0.23 -14.03
N ARG A 25 11.05 -0.22 -15.29
CA ARG A 25 9.98 0.16 -16.23
C ARG A 25 8.62 -0.41 -15.82
N HIS A 26 8.57 -1.68 -15.38
CA HIS A 26 7.30 -2.34 -15.06
C HIS A 26 6.81 -2.05 -13.65
N PHE A 27 7.72 -2.02 -12.66
CA PHE A 27 7.39 -1.94 -11.23
C PHE A 27 7.82 -0.61 -10.58
N GLY A 28 8.50 0.26 -11.30
CA GLY A 28 9.01 1.53 -10.77
C GLY A 28 10.25 1.40 -9.87
N MET A 29 10.71 0.17 -9.60
CA MET A 29 11.87 -0.14 -8.77
C MET A 29 12.72 -1.24 -9.40
N THR A 30 13.94 -1.42 -8.88
CA THR A 30 14.82 -2.52 -9.27
C THR A 30 14.44 -3.81 -8.53
N PHE A 31 14.86 -4.97 -9.10
CA PHE A 31 14.66 -6.25 -8.42
C PHE A 31 15.41 -6.34 -7.08
N LEU A 32 16.58 -5.67 -6.96
CA LEU A 32 17.33 -5.61 -5.71
C LEU A 32 16.61 -4.79 -4.62
N GLU A 33 15.95 -3.69 -5.00
CA GLU A 33 15.10 -2.93 -4.08
C GLU A 33 13.93 -3.79 -3.60
N MET A 34 13.26 -4.50 -4.51
CA MET A 34 12.17 -5.42 -4.18
C MET A 34 12.64 -6.54 -3.23
N ALA A 35 13.79 -7.15 -3.53
CA ALA A 35 14.39 -8.17 -2.67
C ALA A 35 14.78 -7.60 -1.29
N ARG A 36 15.24 -6.35 -1.22
CA ARG A 36 15.53 -5.66 0.05
C ARG A 36 14.26 -5.43 0.87
N HIS A 37 13.19 -4.95 0.27
CA HIS A 37 11.90 -4.79 0.96
C HIS A 37 11.40 -6.11 1.54
N ARG A 38 11.53 -7.20 0.79
CA ARG A 38 11.16 -8.54 1.26
C ARG A 38 11.98 -8.99 2.48
N ARG A 39 13.28 -8.70 2.52
CA ARG A 39 14.14 -8.99 3.68
C ARG A 39 13.77 -8.13 4.89
N LEU A 40 13.51 -6.83 4.69
CA LEU A 40 13.09 -5.93 5.75
C LEU A 40 11.70 -6.30 6.31
N ARG A 41 10.79 -6.77 5.46
CA ARG A 41 9.53 -7.37 5.91
C ARG A 41 9.78 -8.55 6.86
N HIS A 42 10.64 -9.47 6.45
CA HIS A 42 10.97 -10.64 7.27
C HIS A 42 11.56 -10.24 8.63
N SER A 43 12.45 -9.24 8.68
CA SER A 43 12.96 -8.72 9.94
C SER A 43 11.86 -8.14 10.85
N ALA A 44 10.88 -7.46 10.28
CA ALA A 44 9.75 -6.94 11.05
C ALA A 44 8.83 -8.06 11.57
N GLU A 45 8.68 -9.15 10.81
CA GLU A 45 7.96 -10.36 11.27
C GLU A 45 8.68 -11.06 12.44
N VAL A 46 10.01 -11.01 12.47
CA VAL A 46 10.83 -11.50 13.60
C VAL A 46 10.62 -10.61 14.82
N LEU A 47 10.73 -9.29 14.67
CA LEU A 47 10.45 -8.33 15.74
C LEU A 47 9.02 -8.46 16.29
N ALA A 48 8.04 -8.73 15.43
CA ALA A 48 6.65 -8.94 15.85
C ALA A 48 6.44 -10.16 16.76
N LYS A 49 7.37 -11.11 16.75
CA LYS A 49 7.38 -12.29 17.64
C LYS A 49 8.03 -12.04 19.01
N GLY A 50 8.60 -10.82 19.20
CA GLY A 50 9.33 -10.46 20.41
C GLY A 50 10.82 -10.78 20.36
N ASP A 51 11.34 -11.17 19.19
CA ASP A 51 12.78 -11.39 19.00
C ASP A 51 13.54 -10.06 18.99
N ASN A 52 14.82 -10.10 19.29
CA ASN A 52 15.64 -8.88 19.37
C ASN A 52 16.09 -8.38 17.98
N VAL A 53 16.63 -7.15 17.95
CA VAL A 53 17.07 -6.48 16.70
C VAL A 53 18.22 -7.23 16.02
N ILE A 54 19.07 -7.96 16.76
CA ILE A 54 20.20 -8.73 16.20
C ILE A 54 19.66 -9.94 15.44
N GLU A 55 18.71 -10.66 16.02
CA GLU A 55 18.04 -11.80 15.35
C GLU A 55 17.27 -11.35 14.11
N ALA A 56 16.56 -10.23 14.19
CA ALA A 56 15.90 -9.62 13.05
C ALA A 56 16.87 -9.23 11.92
N GLN A 57 18.06 -8.69 12.25
CA GLN A 57 19.11 -8.38 11.31
C GLN A 57 19.63 -9.64 10.60
N LEU A 58 20.02 -10.65 11.41
CA LEU A 58 20.60 -11.91 10.90
C LEU A 58 19.61 -12.67 10.03
N SER A 59 18.36 -12.79 10.46
CA SER A 59 17.29 -13.46 9.70
C SER A 59 17.02 -12.78 8.37
N ALA A 60 17.15 -11.46 8.29
CA ALA A 60 17.04 -10.67 7.07
C ALA A 60 18.29 -10.70 6.20
N GLY A 61 19.37 -11.38 6.62
CA GLY A 61 20.62 -11.54 5.87
C GLY A 61 21.41 -10.24 5.71
N PHE A 62 21.39 -9.36 6.71
CA PHE A 62 22.28 -8.19 6.76
C PHE A 62 23.54 -8.51 7.56
N GLU A 63 24.70 -8.36 6.92
CA GLU A 63 26.01 -8.59 7.55
C GLU A 63 26.39 -7.44 8.51
N SER A 64 25.95 -6.21 8.19
CA SER A 64 26.28 -5.00 8.96
C SER A 64 25.07 -4.48 9.72
N PRO A 65 25.17 -4.27 11.06
CA PRO A 65 24.13 -3.63 11.86
C PRO A 65 23.78 -2.23 11.39
N SER A 66 24.77 -1.44 10.96
CA SER A 66 24.55 -0.09 10.45
C SER A 66 23.79 -0.09 9.13
N ALA A 67 24.12 -0.99 8.20
CA ALA A 67 23.41 -1.15 6.93
C ALA A 67 21.96 -1.62 7.14
N PHE A 68 21.72 -2.51 8.10
CA PHE A 68 20.39 -2.93 8.48
C PHE A 68 19.55 -1.76 9.03
N ARG A 69 20.07 -1.05 10.04
CA ARG A 69 19.40 0.11 10.65
C ARG A 69 19.06 1.17 9.61
N ALA A 70 20.03 1.52 8.75
CA ALA A 70 19.81 2.51 7.69
C ALA A 70 18.74 2.07 6.67
N ALA A 71 18.78 0.81 6.23
CA ALA A 71 17.78 0.28 5.29
C ALA A 71 16.39 0.21 5.92
N PHE A 72 16.30 -0.17 7.19
CA PHE A 72 15.06 -0.25 7.94
C PHE A 72 14.47 1.14 8.19
N ALA A 73 15.29 2.10 8.63
CA ALA A 73 14.86 3.49 8.84
C ALA A 73 14.44 4.18 7.52
N LYS A 74 15.08 3.84 6.40
CA LYS A 74 14.67 4.33 5.09
C LYS A 74 13.27 3.83 4.69
N LEU A 75 12.89 2.62 5.08
CA LEU A 75 11.57 2.04 4.79
C LEU A 75 10.52 2.52 5.81
N MET A 76 10.82 2.38 7.09
CA MET A 76 9.87 2.55 8.20
C MET A 76 9.99 3.91 8.91
N GLY A 77 10.86 4.81 8.43
CA GLY A 77 11.03 6.15 8.99
C GLY A 77 11.82 6.20 10.31
N ARG A 78 12.09 5.04 10.94
CA ARG A 78 12.77 4.92 12.25
C ARG A 78 13.62 3.66 12.32
N ALA A 79 14.61 3.65 13.21
CA ALA A 79 15.43 2.47 13.43
C ALA A 79 14.62 1.33 14.11
N PRO A 80 14.97 0.06 13.88
CA PRO A 80 14.17 -1.07 14.36
C PRO A 80 14.04 -1.11 15.90
N GLY A 81 15.03 -0.69 16.66
CA GLY A 81 14.98 -0.66 18.13
C GLY A 81 14.15 0.50 18.72
N GLU A 82 13.59 1.37 17.90
CA GLU A 82 12.72 2.45 18.37
C GLU A 82 11.23 2.03 18.39
N PHE A 83 10.91 0.85 17.84
CA PHE A 83 9.56 0.31 17.85
C PHE A 83 9.28 -0.37 19.19
N ALA A 84 8.13 -0.04 19.79
CA ALA A 84 7.77 -0.49 21.12
C ALA A 84 7.16 -1.91 21.11
N ASP A 85 7.46 -2.69 22.14
CA ASP A 85 6.71 -3.92 22.43
C ASP A 85 5.31 -3.57 22.94
N ASN A 86 4.34 -4.43 22.66
CA ASN A 86 2.94 -4.26 23.10
C ASN A 86 2.32 -2.89 22.77
N ALA A 87 2.74 -2.29 21.66
CA ALA A 87 2.37 -0.95 21.23
C ALA A 87 0.87 -0.79 20.94
N LEU A 88 0.37 0.44 21.09
CA LEU A 88 -1.01 0.83 20.76
C LEU A 88 -1.28 0.74 19.26
N LEU A 89 -0.31 1.14 18.42
CA LEU A 89 -0.34 0.94 16.98
C LEU A 89 0.60 -0.20 16.61
N ARG A 90 0.14 -1.10 15.74
CA ARG A 90 0.97 -2.20 15.26
C ARG A 90 1.06 -2.22 13.75
N ALA A 91 2.30 -2.27 13.26
CA ALA A 91 2.61 -2.45 11.86
C ALA A 91 2.71 -3.94 11.53
N SER A 92 2.14 -4.33 10.39
CA SER A 92 2.31 -5.66 9.81
C SER A 92 2.25 -5.62 8.29
N TRP A 93 2.50 -6.75 7.64
CA TRP A 93 2.41 -6.88 6.19
C TRP A 93 1.26 -7.79 5.78
N ILE A 94 0.61 -7.43 4.68
CA ILE A 94 -0.45 -8.19 4.04
C ILE A 94 -0.03 -8.49 2.61
N ASP A 95 -0.02 -9.75 2.21
CA ASP A 95 0.24 -10.15 0.83
C ASP A 95 -0.97 -9.90 -0.04
N THR A 96 -0.72 -9.35 -1.24
CA THR A 96 -1.74 -9.17 -2.28
C THR A 96 -1.19 -9.62 -3.64
N PRO A 97 -2.05 -9.93 -4.63
CA PRO A 97 -1.62 -10.29 -5.99
C PRO A 97 -0.80 -9.20 -6.70
N ILE A 98 -0.85 -7.96 -6.23
CA ILE A 98 -0.10 -6.81 -6.77
C ILE A 98 1.06 -6.37 -5.87
N GLY A 99 1.47 -7.22 -4.92
CA GLY A 99 2.58 -7.01 -4.01
C GLY A 99 2.14 -6.85 -2.55
N ALA A 100 3.10 -7.01 -1.64
CA ALA A 100 2.84 -6.86 -0.22
C ALA A 100 2.54 -5.40 0.14
N MET A 101 1.64 -5.20 1.10
CA MET A 101 1.29 -3.89 1.66
C MET A 101 1.66 -3.82 3.13
N VAL A 102 2.10 -2.66 3.59
CA VAL A 102 2.24 -2.34 5.01
C VAL A 102 0.90 -1.86 5.51
N THR A 103 0.42 -2.42 6.61
CA THR A 103 -0.74 -1.91 7.34
C THR A 103 -0.33 -1.49 8.74
N ILE A 104 -0.92 -0.41 9.26
CA ILE A 104 -0.82 0.00 10.65
C ILE A 104 -2.24 0.16 11.18
N CYS A 105 -2.53 -0.62 12.24
CA CYS A 105 -3.82 -0.59 12.93
C CYS A 105 -3.62 -0.41 14.43
N ASP A 106 -4.64 0.11 15.08
CA ASP A 106 -4.92 -0.17 16.50
C ASP A 106 -6.00 -1.27 16.61
N ALA A 107 -6.54 -1.47 17.80
CA ALA A 107 -7.59 -2.45 18.04
C ALA A 107 -8.91 -2.09 17.32
N THR A 108 -9.12 -0.83 16.94
CA THR A 108 -10.40 -0.27 16.51
C THR A 108 -10.37 0.35 15.12
N GLN A 109 -9.24 0.86 14.63
CA GLN A 109 -9.15 1.62 13.39
C GLN A 109 -7.92 1.23 12.56
N VAL A 110 -8.05 1.36 11.24
CA VAL A 110 -6.95 1.28 10.27
C VAL A 110 -6.39 2.68 10.06
N HIS A 111 -5.10 2.87 10.37
CA HIS A 111 -4.40 4.14 10.26
C HIS A 111 -3.60 4.27 8.95
N LEU A 112 -3.10 3.14 8.43
CA LEU A 112 -2.32 3.10 7.21
C LEU A 112 -2.53 1.75 6.50
N LEU A 113 -2.61 1.80 5.17
CA LEU A 113 -2.53 0.64 4.28
C LEU A 113 -1.88 1.09 2.99
N GLU A 114 -0.59 0.76 2.79
CA GLU A 114 0.17 1.33 1.68
C GLU A 114 1.25 0.37 1.18
N PHE A 115 1.69 0.59 -0.06
CA PHE A 115 2.78 -0.18 -0.64
C PHE A 115 4.13 0.29 -0.10
N PRO A 116 5.08 -0.64 0.21
CA PRO A 116 6.41 -0.29 0.75
C PRO A 116 7.23 0.62 -0.17
N GLU A 117 6.91 0.66 -1.46
CA GLU A 117 7.60 1.49 -2.45
C GLU A 117 7.11 2.94 -2.50
N ARG A 118 6.06 3.26 -1.76
CA ARG A 118 5.57 4.63 -1.66
C ARG A 118 6.65 5.54 -1.07
N LYS A 119 7.02 6.58 -1.80
CA LYS A 119 8.04 7.55 -1.36
C LYS A 119 7.69 8.24 -0.03
N GLY A 120 6.39 8.37 0.29
CA GLY A 120 5.90 9.00 1.50
C GLY A 120 5.81 8.06 2.72
N LEU A 121 5.98 6.75 2.56
CA LEU A 121 5.71 5.76 3.61
C LEU A 121 6.48 6.06 4.91
N ALA A 122 7.79 6.26 4.82
CA ALA A 122 8.63 6.55 5.99
C ALA A 122 8.15 7.77 6.79
N ARG A 123 7.74 8.84 6.09
CA ARG A 123 7.18 10.04 6.72
C ARG A 123 5.82 9.77 7.36
N GLU A 124 4.97 9.00 6.71
CA GLU A 124 3.64 8.63 7.24
C GLU A 124 3.76 7.77 8.50
N VAL A 125 4.67 6.80 8.50
CA VAL A 125 4.99 5.98 9.69
C VAL A 125 5.52 6.86 10.82
N GLN A 126 6.41 7.82 10.52
CA GLN A 126 6.94 8.76 11.51
C GLN A 126 5.84 9.65 12.10
N GLN A 127 4.87 10.11 11.30
CA GLN A 127 3.72 10.86 11.79
C GLN A 127 2.85 10.01 12.73
N LEU A 128 2.61 8.75 12.41
CA LEU A 128 1.88 7.82 13.27
C LEU A 128 2.64 7.49 14.56
N PHE A 129 3.97 7.39 14.49
CA PHE A 129 4.82 7.25 15.68
C PHE A 129 4.67 8.45 16.62
N GLN A 130 4.68 9.67 16.08
CA GLN A 130 4.44 10.88 16.88
C GLN A 130 3.00 10.94 17.43
N PHE A 131 2.01 10.62 16.59
CA PHE A 131 0.61 10.55 16.98
C PHE A 131 0.36 9.60 18.15
N SER A 132 1.00 8.43 18.13
CA SER A 132 0.91 7.42 19.21
C SER A 132 1.87 7.68 20.38
N LYS A 133 2.57 8.82 20.40
CA LYS A 133 3.58 9.16 21.42
C LYS A 133 4.65 8.08 21.59
N GLY A 134 5.11 7.52 20.48
CA GLY A 134 6.10 6.45 20.46
C GLY A 134 5.54 5.03 20.61
N GLN A 135 4.23 4.88 20.79
CA GLN A 135 3.56 3.59 20.97
C GLN A 135 3.23 2.94 19.60
N LEU A 136 4.23 2.80 18.76
CA LEU A 136 4.17 2.07 17.49
C LEU A 136 5.15 0.90 17.53
N GLY A 137 4.66 -0.29 17.25
CA GLY A 137 5.43 -1.54 17.25
C GLY A 137 5.05 -2.43 16.07
N PHE A 138 5.44 -3.70 16.17
CA PHE A 138 5.09 -4.73 15.20
C PHE A 138 4.10 -5.73 15.78
N GLY A 139 3.25 -6.29 14.93
CA GLY A 139 2.26 -7.29 15.32
C GLY A 139 0.93 -7.11 14.60
N ARG A 140 -0.07 -7.83 15.06
CA ARG A 140 -1.41 -7.86 14.45
C ARG A 140 -2.48 -7.66 15.53
N PHE A 141 -3.58 -7.08 15.10
CA PHE A 141 -4.86 -7.07 15.81
C PHE A 141 -5.89 -7.87 15.00
N ALA A 142 -6.99 -8.26 15.59
CA ALA A 142 -8.12 -8.86 14.88
C ALA A 142 -8.58 -7.99 13.68
N LEU A 143 -8.48 -6.66 13.81
CA LEU A 143 -8.75 -5.74 12.71
C LEU A 143 -7.78 -5.90 11.53
N THR A 144 -6.51 -6.20 11.79
CA THR A 144 -5.52 -6.49 10.73
C THR A 144 -5.93 -7.73 9.91
N ASP A 145 -6.44 -8.76 10.59
CA ASP A 145 -6.92 -9.98 9.93
C ASP A 145 -8.18 -9.71 9.12
N ARG A 146 -9.04 -8.83 9.61
CA ARG A 146 -10.22 -8.35 8.88
C ARG A 146 -9.84 -7.53 7.63
N VAL A 147 -8.81 -6.68 7.71
CA VAL A 147 -8.25 -5.98 6.52
C VAL A 147 -7.76 -7.00 5.49
N GLN A 148 -6.99 -7.99 5.93
CA GLN A 148 -6.48 -9.04 5.03
C GLN A 148 -7.61 -9.84 4.38
N ALA A 149 -8.62 -10.26 5.14
CA ALA A 149 -9.77 -11.00 4.63
C ALA A 149 -10.53 -10.18 3.56
N GLN A 150 -10.82 -8.90 3.83
CA GLN A 150 -11.51 -8.02 2.88
C GLN A 150 -10.68 -7.74 1.62
N LEU A 151 -9.35 -7.60 1.73
CA LEU A 151 -8.47 -7.51 0.56
C LEU A 151 -8.48 -8.81 -0.25
N THR A 152 -8.44 -9.96 0.40
CA THR A 152 -8.52 -11.27 -0.27
C THR A 152 -9.84 -11.41 -1.05
N GLU A 153 -10.95 -11.03 -0.46
CA GLU A 153 -12.26 -11.01 -1.13
C GLU A 153 -12.32 -10.02 -2.30
N PHE A 154 -11.71 -8.83 -2.12
CA PHE A 154 -11.62 -7.81 -3.17
C PHE A 154 -10.84 -8.35 -4.38
N PHE A 155 -9.66 -8.90 -4.17
CA PHE A 155 -8.86 -9.47 -5.26
C PHE A 155 -9.46 -10.71 -5.89
N ALA A 156 -10.35 -11.42 -5.18
CA ALA A 156 -11.13 -12.54 -5.70
C ALA A 156 -12.46 -12.11 -6.37
N GLY A 157 -12.75 -10.80 -6.47
CA GLY A 157 -13.98 -10.27 -7.08
C GLY A 157 -15.24 -10.41 -6.24
N ARG A 158 -15.14 -10.86 -5.01
CA ARG A 158 -16.28 -11.07 -4.12
C ARG A 158 -16.66 -9.86 -3.29
N ARG A 159 -15.78 -8.83 -3.23
CA ARG A 159 -16.00 -7.58 -2.47
C ARG A 159 -15.78 -6.36 -3.35
N ARG A 160 -16.71 -5.41 -3.31
CA ARG A 160 -16.63 -4.13 -4.03
C ARG A 160 -16.55 -2.92 -3.11
N LYS A 161 -16.95 -3.07 -1.85
CA LYS A 161 -16.94 -2.03 -0.83
C LYS A 161 -16.29 -2.58 0.43
N PHE A 162 -15.37 -1.80 1.00
CA PHE A 162 -14.71 -2.14 2.25
C PHE A 162 -15.52 -1.63 3.44
N GLU A 163 -15.64 -2.46 4.47
CA GLU A 163 -16.35 -2.18 5.72
C GLU A 163 -15.34 -2.20 6.87
N LEU A 164 -14.44 -1.21 6.84
CA LEU A 164 -13.34 -1.06 7.79
C LEU A 164 -13.43 0.30 8.48
N PRO A 165 -13.28 0.36 9.80
CA PRO A 165 -13.16 1.64 10.49
C PRO A 165 -11.81 2.27 10.17
N LEU A 166 -11.81 3.52 9.70
CA LEU A 166 -10.62 4.22 9.21
C LEU A 166 -10.29 5.44 10.09
N ALA A 167 -9.04 5.57 10.49
CA ALA A 167 -8.48 6.77 11.08
C ALA A 167 -7.85 7.64 9.97
N LEU A 168 -8.50 8.73 9.60
CA LEU A 168 -8.05 9.61 8.53
C LEU A 168 -7.11 10.69 9.08
N HIS A 169 -5.80 10.55 8.84
CA HIS A 169 -4.78 11.51 9.24
C HIS A 169 -4.52 12.53 8.12
N GLY A 170 -5.27 13.61 8.11
CA GLY A 170 -5.13 14.66 7.10
C GLY A 170 -5.90 15.93 7.47
N THR A 171 -5.76 16.97 6.65
CA THR A 171 -6.56 18.19 6.77
C THR A 171 -8.06 17.88 6.51
N ASP A 172 -8.95 18.73 6.97
CA ASP A 172 -10.39 18.54 6.72
C ASP A 172 -10.72 18.50 5.22
N PHE A 173 -10.00 19.31 4.42
CA PHE A 173 -10.11 19.24 2.97
C PHE A 173 -9.69 17.86 2.43
N SER A 174 -8.56 17.31 2.89
CA SER A 174 -8.11 15.98 2.48
C SER A 174 -9.11 14.90 2.87
N LYS A 175 -9.65 14.97 4.10
CA LYS A 175 -10.69 14.04 4.58
C LYS A 175 -11.96 14.12 3.74
N THR A 176 -12.37 15.31 3.31
CA THR A 176 -13.52 15.51 2.41
C THR A 176 -13.25 14.83 1.05
N VAL A 177 -12.08 15.04 0.47
CA VAL A 177 -11.69 14.37 -0.77
C VAL A 177 -11.69 12.84 -0.60
N TRP A 178 -11.09 12.32 0.48
CA TRP A 178 -11.01 10.88 0.72
C TRP A 178 -12.37 10.21 0.94
N ARG A 179 -13.32 10.90 1.59
CA ARG A 179 -14.70 10.41 1.70
C ARG A 179 -15.37 10.36 0.32
N ALA A 180 -15.22 11.41 -0.51
CA ALA A 180 -15.77 11.44 -1.86
C ALA A 180 -15.17 10.37 -2.78
N LEU A 181 -13.94 9.88 -2.52
CA LEU A 181 -13.40 8.73 -3.25
C LEU A 181 -14.24 7.46 -3.03
N GLN A 182 -14.78 7.25 -1.84
CA GLN A 182 -15.57 6.06 -1.50
C GLN A 182 -16.92 6.03 -2.24
N ASP A 183 -17.39 7.19 -2.73
CA ASP A 183 -18.61 7.32 -3.52
C ASP A 183 -18.41 6.95 -5.00
N ILE A 184 -17.17 6.72 -5.44
CA ILE A 184 -16.89 6.25 -6.80
C ILE A 184 -17.06 4.72 -6.81
N PRO A 185 -18.05 4.16 -7.55
CA PRO A 185 -18.27 2.72 -7.56
C PRO A 185 -17.08 1.94 -8.15
N ALA A 186 -16.91 0.69 -7.72
CA ALA A 186 -15.93 -0.22 -8.31
C ALA A 186 -16.21 -0.41 -9.82
N GLY A 187 -15.15 -0.38 -10.63
CA GLY A 187 -15.23 -0.45 -12.09
C GLY A 187 -15.47 0.89 -12.78
N GLN A 188 -15.83 1.94 -12.04
CA GLN A 188 -15.97 3.30 -12.58
C GLN A 188 -14.73 4.15 -12.28
N THR A 189 -14.54 5.17 -13.10
CA THR A 189 -13.48 6.17 -12.90
C THR A 189 -14.07 7.59 -12.94
N ARG A 190 -13.38 8.53 -12.29
CA ARG A 190 -13.71 9.95 -12.31
C ARG A 190 -12.47 10.74 -12.68
N SER A 191 -12.65 11.87 -13.34
CA SER A 191 -11.55 12.84 -13.49
C SER A 191 -11.35 13.64 -12.19
N TYR A 192 -10.17 14.26 -12.02
CA TYR A 192 -9.94 15.17 -10.91
C TYR A 192 -10.93 16.35 -10.90
N ALA A 193 -11.37 16.82 -12.08
CA ALA A 193 -12.38 17.86 -12.19
C ALA A 193 -13.75 17.39 -11.69
N GLN A 194 -14.19 16.19 -12.10
CA GLN A 194 -15.44 15.59 -11.60
C GLN A 194 -15.42 15.37 -10.08
N LEU A 195 -14.28 14.92 -9.53
CA LEU A 195 -14.12 14.78 -8.09
C LEU A 195 -14.15 16.14 -7.38
N ALA A 196 -13.56 17.19 -7.97
CA ALA A 196 -13.64 18.55 -7.43
C ALA A 196 -15.08 19.10 -7.43
N GLN A 197 -15.84 18.80 -8.48
CA GLN A 197 -17.27 19.14 -8.57
C GLN A 197 -18.10 18.44 -7.51
N SER A 198 -17.86 17.12 -7.30
CA SER A 198 -18.63 16.33 -6.32
C SER A 198 -18.48 16.80 -4.87
N ILE A 199 -17.39 17.48 -4.55
CA ILE A 199 -17.17 18.09 -3.21
C ILE A 199 -17.50 19.58 -3.18
N ALA A 200 -18.25 20.11 -4.19
CA ALA A 200 -18.61 21.52 -4.33
C ALA A 200 -17.41 22.49 -4.35
N ARG A 201 -16.28 22.07 -4.92
CA ARG A 201 -15.03 22.85 -5.06
C ARG A 201 -14.46 22.77 -6.48
N PRO A 202 -15.21 23.16 -7.53
CA PRO A 202 -14.85 22.91 -8.93
C PRO A 202 -13.50 23.56 -9.35
N THR A 203 -13.12 24.66 -8.73
CA THR A 203 -11.84 25.34 -8.99
C THR A 203 -10.65 24.71 -8.26
N ALA A 204 -10.87 23.79 -7.31
CA ALA A 204 -9.84 23.21 -6.45
C ALA A 204 -9.15 21.97 -7.06
N MET A 205 -9.21 21.72 -8.35
CA MET A 205 -8.71 20.51 -9.03
C MET A 205 -7.27 20.15 -8.63
N ARG A 206 -6.35 21.12 -8.55
CA ARG A 206 -4.95 20.88 -8.12
C ARG A 206 -4.85 20.45 -6.65
N ALA A 207 -5.66 21.04 -5.78
CA ALA A 207 -5.71 20.65 -4.36
C ALA A 207 -6.32 19.27 -4.18
N VAL A 208 -7.36 18.93 -4.95
CA VAL A 208 -7.97 17.58 -5.00
C VAL A 208 -6.95 16.55 -5.47
N ALA A 209 -6.18 16.83 -6.52
CA ALA A 209 -5.13 15.94 -7.01
C ALA A 209 -4.05 15.68 -5.94
N ARG A 210 -3.65 16.72 -5.21
CA ARG A 210 -2.70 16.61 -4.10
C ARG A 210 -3.28 15.79 -2.94
N ALA A 211 -4.53 16.04 -2.54
CA ALA A 211 -5.22 15.27 -1.51
C ALA A 211 -5.40 13.80 -1.90
N ASN A 212 -5.77 13.53 -3.16
CA ASN A 212 -5.84 12.16 -3.71
C ASN A 212 -4.48 11.45 -3.62
N GLY A 213 -3.39 12.13 -3.97
CA GLY A 213 -2.03 11.59 -3.86
C GLY A 213 -1.53 11.43 -2.41
N ALA A 214 -2.13 12.13 -1.45
CA ALA A 214 -1.81 12.04 -0.02
C ALA A 214 -2.63 10.96 0.72
N ASN A 215 -3.44 10.18 0.02
CA ASN A 215 -4.17 9.04 0.60
C ASN A 215 -3.19 8.04 1.23
N GLN A 216 -3.44 7.65 2.46
CA GLN A 216 -2.60 6.74 3.27
C GLN A 216 -3.22 5.35 3.43
N ILE A 217 -4.43 5.13 2.89
CA ILE A 217 -5.16 3.86 3.00
C ILE A 217 -5.53 3.40 1.58
N ALA A 218 -4.51 3.01 0.83
CA ALA A 218 -4.65 2.62 -0.58
C ALA A 218 -5.64 1.45 -0.76
N ILE A 219 -6.30 1.40 -1.89
CA ILE A 219 -7.34 0.43 -2.28
C ILE A 219 -8.65 0.67 -1.52
N VAL A 220 -8.64 0.71 -0.18
CA VAL A 220 -9.82 0.95 0.66
C VAL A 220 -10.40 2.34 0.42
N LEU A 221 -9.53 3.36 0.37
CA LEU A 221 -9.85 4.66 -0.20
C LEU A 221 -9.40 4.65 -1.67
N PRO A 222 -10.33 4.54 -2.63
CA PRO A 222 -10.00 4.13 -3.99
C PRO A 222 -9.45 5.27 -4.86
N CYS A 223 -8.32 5.87 -4.44
CA CYS A 223 -7.64 6.92 -5.20
C CYS A 223 -7.16 6.46 -6.60
N HIS A 224 -7.10 5.14 -6.82
CA HIS A 224 -6.83 4.57 -8.14
C HIS A 224 -7.96 4.81 -9.15
N ARG A 225 -9.21 5.05 -8.71
CA ARG A 225 -10.38 5.36 -9.57
C ARG A 225 -10.36 6.78 -10.12
N VAL A 226 -9.41 7.64 -9.71
CA VAL A 226 -9.28 9.02 -10.22
C VAL A 226 -8.21 9.08 -11.29
N ILE A 227 -8.57 9.54 -12.51
CA ILE A 227 -7.72 9.55 -13.71
C ILE A 227 -7.66 10.94 -14.34
N GLY A 228 -6.84 11.12 -15.36
CA GLY A 228 -6.82 12.33 -16.18
C GLY A 228 -8.16 12.56 -16.91
N ALA A 229 -8.46 13.79 -17.28
CA ALA A 229 -9.69 14.13 -18.02
C ALA A 229 -9.71 13.50 -19.43
N ASP A 230 -8.53 13.25 -19.98
CA ASP A 230 -8.29 12.57 -21.26
C ASP A 230 -8.27 11.03 -21.13
N GLY A 231 -8.58 10.49 -19.95
CA GLY A 231 -8.54 9.05 -19.66
C GLY A 231 -7.15 8.51 -19.33
N THR A 232 -6.10 9.33 -19.32
CA THR A 232 -4.73 8.91 -19.01
C THR A 232 -4.59 8.54 -17.54
N LEU A 233 -3.77 7.52 -17.26
CA LEU A 233 -3.42 7.14 -15.90
C LEU A 233 -2.33 8.06 -15.36
N THR A 234 -2.70 8.91 -14.41
CA THR A 234 -1.79 9.84 -13.75
C THR A 234 -1.77 9.59 -12.24
N GLY A 235 -0.64 9.87 -11.61
CA GLY A 235 -0.47 9.98 -10.17
C GLY A 235 -1.04 8.82 -9.36
N TYR A 236 -0.21 7.82 -9.03
CA TYR A 236 -0.55 6.80 -8.05
C TYR A 236 0.69 6.47 -7.22
N ALA A 237 0.58 6.58 -5.92
CA ALA A 237 1.72 6.43 -5.02
C ALA A 237 2.30 5.00 -5.02
N GLY A 238 1.46 3.99 -5.24
CA GLY A 238 1.85 2.60 -5.45
C GLY A 238 2.39 2.26 -6.85
N GLY A 239 2.51 3.26 -7.75
CA GLY A 239 2.96 3.06 -9.14
C GLY A 239 1.81 2.83 -10.13
N LEU A 240 1.95 3.39 -11.35
CA LEU A 240 0.89 3.38 -12.37
C LEU A 240 0.51 1.96 -12.83
N TRP A 241 1.42 1.00 -12.77
CA TRP A 241 1.13 -0.38 -13.10
C TRP A 241 0.09 -1.00 -12.16
N ARG A 242 0.18 -0.70 -10.84
CA ARG A 242 -0.83 -1.14 -9.86
C ARG A 242 -2.17 -0.45 -10.08
N LYS A 243 -2.14 0.87 -10.37
CA LYS A 243 -3.36 1.61 -10.69
C LYS A 243 -4.10 0.98 -11.87
N ARG A 244 -3.36 0.65 -12.95
CA ARG A 244 -3.90 -0.04 -14.12
C ARG A 244 -4.51 -1.39 -13.72
N LYS A 245 -3.76 -2.22 -12.98
CA LYS A 245 -4.24 -3.54 -12.54
C LYS A 245 -5.49 -3.47 -11.68
N LEU A 246 -5.60 -2.49 -10.78
CA LEU A 246 -6.79 -2.29 -9.95
C LEU A 246 -8.01 -1.90 -10.79
N ILE A 247 -7.84 -0.98 -11.75
CA ILE A 247 -8.92 -0.56 -12.65
C ILE A 247 -9.36 -1.72 -13.55
N GLU A 248 -8.43 -2.47 -14.13
CA GLU A 248 -8.71 -3.66 -14.95
C GLU A 248 -9.48 -4.71 -14.15
N LEU A 249 -9.02 -5.02 -12.93
CA LEU A 249 -9.65 -5.96 -12.02
C LEU A 249 -11.10 -5.57 -11.72
N GLU A 250 -11.33 -4.32 -11.33
CA GLU A 250 -12.67 -3.84 -10.99
C GLU A 250 -13.63 -3.81 -12.19
N ARG A 251 -13.14 -3.49 -13.38
CA ARG A 251 -13.94 -3.53 -14.62
C ARG A 251 -14.37 -4.94 -14.96
N ALA A 252 -13.45 -5.90 -14.91
CA ALA A 252 -13.75 -7.31 -15.18
C ALA A 252 -14.87 -7.84 -14.26
N TYR A 253 -14.86 -7.43 -12.98
CA TYR A 253 -15.89 -7.83 -12.03
C TYR A 253 -17.24 -7.13 -12.28
N ALA A 254 -17.23 -5.87 -12.72
CA ALA A 254 -18.45 -5.16 -13.08
C ALA A 254 -19.15 -5.81 -14.29
N GLU A 255 -18.37 -6.17 -15.31
CA GLU A 255 -18.86 -6.84 -16.52
C GLU A 255 -19.42 -8.24 -16.23
N ALA A 256 -18.69 -9.05 -15.43
CA ALA A 256 -19.16 -10.39 -15.03
C ALA A 256 -20.50 -10.35 -14.28
N SER A 257 -20.70 -9.35 -13.43
CA SER A 257 -21.97 -9.21 -12.69
C SER A 257 -23.12 -8.72 -13.56
N SER A 258 -22.83 -7.82 -14.50
CA SER A 258 -23.85 -7.35 -15.45
C SER A 258 -24.33 -8.49 -16.36
N SER A 259 -23.41 -9.35 -16.81
CA SER A 259 -23.71 -10.53 -17.60
C SER A 259 -24.54 -11.57 -16.84
N LEU A 260 -24.25 -11.78 -15.55
CA LEU A 260 -25.01 -12.70 -14.70
C LEU A 260 -26.45 -12.19 -14.47
N ASN A 261 -26.60 -10.90 -14.15
CA ASN A 261 -27.89 -10.27 -13.92
C ASN A 261 -28.76 -10.29 -15.21
N ALA A 262 -28.17 -10.07 -16.39
CA ALA A 262 -28.86 -10.15 -17.67
C ALA A 262 -29.36 -11.57 -17.94
N ARG A 263 -28.61 -12.62 -17.63
CA ARG A 263 -29.03 -14.02 -17.78
C ARG A 263 -30.18 -14.40 -16.84
N LEU A 264 -30.11 -13.93 -15.57
CA LEU A 264 -31.18 -14.19 -14.59
C LEU A 264 -32.48 -13.43 -14.90
N ALA A 265 -32.41 -12.27 -15.57
CA ALA A 265 -33.57 -11.51 -15.97
C ALA A 265 -34.26 -12.06 -17.23
N SER A 266 -33.57 -12.96 -17.98
CA SER A 266 -34.09 -13.59 -19.20
C SER A 266 -34.55 -15.06 -18.99
N SER A 267 -34.47 -15.54 -17.75
CA SER A 267 -34.95 -16.86 -17.30
C SER A 267 -36.30 -16.74 -16.58
#